data_1d5bc6741d682dd9a88b8815fa253688
#
_entry.id   1d5bc6741d682dd9a88b8815fa253688
#
_cell.length_a   1.000
_cell.length_b   1.000
_cell.length_c   1.000
_cell.angle_alpha   90.00
_cell.angle_beta   90.00
_cell.angle_gamma   90.00
#
_symmetry.space_group_name_H-M   'P 1'
#
loop_
_entity.id
_entity.type
_entity.pdbx_description
1 polymer ?
#
loop_
_entity_poly.entity_id
_entity_poly.type
_entity_poly.pdbx_seq_one_letter_code
_entity_poly.pdbx_strand_id
1 'polypeptide(L)'
;GIAHAAIAAHLMGLPMGYVRSGAKDHGRQNRIEGRLREGEKVVVIEDLISTGGSLIETVEALREAGAEVLGAVSIFTYGMEKGKKRLAEAGVRAVSLTDFDEIVAVAEAEGYIPAQSVPGLMAFRADPSDESWMGGRK
;
A
#
# COMPACT_ATOMS: atom_id res chain seq x y z
N GLY A 1 1.43 -7.12 3.30
CA GLY A 1 1.58 -7.85 2.01
C GLY A 1 2.44 -9.11 2.06
N ILE A 2 2.96 -9.56 3.24
CA ILE A 2 3.96 -10.65 3.32
C ILE A 2 3.42 -11.96 2.72
N ALA A 3 2.21 -12.40 3.11
CA ALA A 3 1.63 -13.64 2.59
C ALA A 3 1.40 -13.57 1.07
N HIS A 4 0.93 -12.45 0.56
CA HIS A 4 0.71 -12.21 -0.87
C HIS A 4 2.03 -12.25 -1.65
N ALA A 5 3.09 -11.62 -1.11
CA ALA A 5 4.42 -11.67 -1.70
C ALA A 5 4.98 -13.11 -1.75
N ALA A 6 4.78 -13.89 -0.68
CA ALA A 6 5.24 -15.28 -0.63
C ALA A 6 4.53 -16.16 -1.67
N ILE A 7 3.21 -16.02 -1.81
CA ILE A 7 2.43 -16.77 -2.81
C ILE A 7 2.85 -16.37 -4.23
N ALA A 8 2.93 -15.06 -4.51
CA ALA A 8 3.34 -14.57 -5.82
C ALA A 8 4.74 -15.03 -6.20
N ALA A 9 5.70 -14.90 -5.29
CA ALA A 9 7.08 -15.35 -5.50
C ALA A 9 7.16 -16.86 -5.75
N HIS A 10 6.41 -17.66 -4.99
CA HIS A 10 6.33 -19.11 -5.18
C HIS A 10 5.82 -19.48 -6.58
N LEU A 11 4.69 -18.87 -6.98
CA LEU A 11 4.09 -19.14 -8.30
C LEU A 11 4.98 -18.69 -9.47
N MET A 12 5.78 -17.65 -9.28
CA MET A 12 6.70 -17.11 -10.28
C MET A 12 8.10 -17.76 -10.24
N GLY A 13 8.39 -18.61 -9.26
CA GLY A 13 9.72 -19.19 -9.06
C GLY A 13 10.78 -18.17 -8.67
N LEU A 14 10.41 -17.08 -7.99
CA LEU A 14 11.28 -15.99 -7.60
C LEU A 14 11.64 -16.03 -6.12
N PRO A 15 12.82 -15.49 -5.72
CA PRO A 15 13.15 -15.27 -4.33
C PRO A 15 12.17 -14.30 -3.65
N MET A 16 12.02 -14.45 -2.33
CA MET A 16 11.18 -13.59 -1.52
C MET A 16 11.91 -13.19 -0.23
N GLY A 17 11.74 -11.94 0.16
CA GLY A 17 12.10 -11.40 1.46
C GLY A 17 11.00 -10.48 1.97
N TYR A 18 11.11 -10.00 3.21
CA TYR A 18 10.18 -9.01 3.73
C TYR A 18 10.86 -8.05 4.70
N VAL A 19 10.27 -6.86 4.84
CA VAL A 19 10.72 -5.82 5.77
C VAL A 19 9.78 -5.82 6.97
N ARG A 20 10.35 -5.99 8.17
CA ARG A 20 9.58 -5.94 9.41
C ARG A 20 9.25 -4.51 9.80
N SER A 21 8.06 -4.30 10.36
CA SER A 21 7.70 -3.08 11.06
C SER A 21 8.47 -3.00 12.39
N GLY A 22 9.18 -1.89 12.63
CA GLY A 22 9.96 -1.66 13.84
C GLY A 22 11.41 -2.16 13.77
N ALA A 23 12.32 -1.40 14.40
CA ALA A 23 13.70 -1.83 14.61
C ALA A 23 13.76 -2.79 15.82
N LYS A 24 14.44 -3.93 15.71
CA LYS A 24 15.03 -4.56 16.90
C LYS A 24 16.12 -3.62 17.41
N ASP A 25 16.38 -3.61 18.72
CA ASP A 25 17.32 -2.73 19.43
C ASP A 25 18.79 -2.67 18.91
N HIS A 26 19.09 -3.26 17.75
CA HIS A 26 20.43 -3.41 17.19
C HIS A 26 20.59 -2.89 15.75
N GLY A 27 19.94 -1.77 15.39
CA GLY A 27 20.24 -1.02 14.17
C GLY A 27 19.35 -1.35 12.96
N ARG A 28 19.31 -0.40 12.01
CA ARG A 28 18.42 -0.39 10.83
C ARG A 28 18.62 -1.58 9.88
N GLN A 29 19.80 -2.16 9.84
CA GLN A 29 20.17 -3.26 8.93
C GLN A 29 19.45 -4.59 9.22
N ASN A 30 18.86 -4.77 10.41
CA ASN A 30 18.17 -6.01 10.81
C ASN A 30 16.65 -6.03 10.56
N ARG A 31 16.14 -5.12 9.72
CA ARG A 31 14.69 -5.09 9.38
C ARG A 31 14.31 -6.01 8.22
N ILE A 32 15.26 -6.40 7.40
CA ILE A 32 15.01 -7.23 6.21
C ILE A 32 15.24 -8.68 6.57
N GLU A 33 14.23 -9.51 6.37
CA GLU A 33 14.29 -10.96 6.49
C GLU A 33 14.30 -11.57 5.09
N GLY A 34 15.19 -12.55 4.91
CA GLY A 34 15.49 -13.13 3.62
C GLY A 34 16.86 -12.70 3.11
N ARG A 35 17.18 -13.13 1.89
CA ARG A 35 18.46 -12.83 1.25
C ARG A 35 18.28 -11.69 0.26
N LEU A 36 18.94 -10.57 0.48
CA LEU A 36 19.03 -9.44 -0.44
C LEU A 36 20.50 -9.19 -0.78
N ARG A 37 20.79 -9.00 -2.06
CA ARG A 37 22.12 -8.63 -2.55
C ARG A 37 22.10 -7.18 -3.00
N GLU A 38 23.23 -6.50 -2.85
CA GLU A 38 23.41 -5.15 -3.40
C GLU A 38 23.17 -5.14 -4.92
N GLY A 39 22.42 -4.14 -5.41
CA GLY A 39 22.04 -4.01 -6.81
C GLY A 39 20.92 -4.96 -7.27
N GLU A 40 20.37 -5.79 -6.38
CA GLU A 40 19.28 -6.70 -6.74
C GLU A 40 17.99 -5.91 -6.99
N LYS A 41 17.32 -6.25 -8.10
CA LYS A 41 16.05 -5.63 -8.51
C LYS A 41 14.90 -6.24 -7.73
N VAL A 42 14.10 -5.40 -7.08
CA VAL A 42 12.97 -5.84 -6.25
C VAL A 42 11.68 -5.11 -6.61
N VAL A 43 10.57 -5.81 -6.46
CA VAL A 43 9.21 -5.25 -6.48
C VAL A 43 8.59 -5.46 -5.11
N VAL A 44 8.03 -4.42 -4.52
CA VAL A 44 7.33 -4.50 -3.23
C VAL A 44 5.89 -4.94 -3.48
N ILE A 45 5.44 -5.94 -2.73
CA ILE A 45 4.05 -6.42 -2.76
C ILE A 45 3.36 -5.98 -1.47
N GLU A 46 2.25 -5.27 -1.64
CA GLU A 46 1.37 -4.83 -0.55
C GLU A 46 -0.05 -5.35 -0.72
N ASP A 47 -0.78 -5.46 0.37
CA ASP A 47 -2.21 -5.73 0.34
C ASP A 47 -3.01 -4.44 0.12
N LEU A 48 -2.65 -3.36 0.85
CA LEU A 48 -3.39 -2.12 0.85
C LEU A 48 -2.47 -0.90 0.94
N ILE A 49 -2.77 0.13 0.12
CA ILE A 49 -2.14 1.44 0.21
C ILE A 49 -3.19 2.48 0.64
N SER A 50 -2.98 3.10 1.81
CA SER A 50 -3.77 4.26 2.27
C SER A 50 -3.00 5.56 2.04
N THR A 51 -2.26 6.03 3.03
CA THR A 51 -1.42 7.25 2.94
C THR A 51 0.00 6.99 2.43
N GLY A 52 0.34 5.73 2.15
CA GLY A 52 1.63 5.32 1.59
C GLY A 52 2.81 5.28 2.57
N GLY A 53 2.61 5.64 3.85
CA GLY A 53 3.71 5.74 4.81
C GLY A 53 4.48 4.43 4.99
N SER A 54 3.77 3.36 5.28
CA SER A 54 4.37 2.01 5.47
C SER A 54 5.13 1.53 4.22
N LEU A 55 4.55 1.75 3.03
CA LEU A 55 5.20 1.39 1.77
C LEU A 55 6.50 2.20 1.57
N ILE A 56 6.48 3.51 1.85
CA ILE A 56 7.66 4.37 1.72
C ILE A 56 8.77 3.90 2.67
N GLU A 57 8.45 3.63 3.94
CA GLU A 57 9.41 3.09 4.91
C GLU A 57 10.03 1.76 4.45
N THR A 58 9.24 0.90 3.84
CA THR A 58 9.71 -0.37 3.27
C THR A 58 10.67 -0.13 2.11
N VAL A 59 10.31 0.77 1.18
CA VAL A 59 11.16 1.12 0.03
C VAL A 59 12.47 1.76 0.48
N GLU A 60 12.43 2.66 1.46
CA GLU A 60 13.63 3.30 2.02
C GLU A 60 14.57 2.26 2.64
N ALA A 61 14.04 1.34 3.45
CA ALA A 61 14.84 0.27 4.05
C ALA A 61 15.51 -0.63 2.99
N LEU A 62 14.81 -0.94 1.89
CA LEU A 62 15.35 -1.72 0.79
C LEU A 62 16.44 -0.96 0.03
N ARG A 63 16.23 0.33 -0.23
CA ARG A 63 17.21 1.21 -0.88
C ARG A 63 18.46 1.40 0.00
N GLU A 64 18.30 1.61 1.30
CA GLU A 64 19.40 1.67 2.27
C GLU A 64 20.23 0.38 2.30
N ALA A 65 19.61 -0.77 2.04
CA ALA A 65 20.28 -2.07 1.93
C ALA A 65 20.89 -2.35 0.54
N GLY A 66 20.84 -1.37 -0.37
CA GLY A 66 21.45 -1.45 -1.70
C GLY A 66 20.57 -2.06 -2.78
N ALA A 67 19.28 -2.31 -2.53
CA ALA A 67 18.37 -2.80 -3.56
C ALA A 67 17.97 -1.73 -4.58
N GLU A 68 17.77 -2.14 -5.84
CA GLU A 68 17.11 -1.33 -6.86
C GLU A 68 15.59 -1.60 -6.80
N VAL A 69 14.84 -0.71 -6.16
CA VAL A 69 13.38 -0.85 -6.07
C VAL A 69 12.73 -0.37 -7.35
N LEU A 70 12.17 -1.30 -8.13
CA LEU A 70 11.51 -1.01 -9.41
C LEU A 70 10.14 -0.35 -9.22
N GLY A 71 9.47 -0.66 -8.12
CA GLY A 71 8.14 -0.15 -7.78
C GLY A 71 7.42 -1.04 -6.78
N ALA A 72 6.13 -0.77 -6.62
CA ALA A 72 5.25 -1.54 -5.75
C ALA A 72 3.97 -1.97 -6.48
N VAL A 73 3.44 -3.11 -6.11
CA VAL A 73 2.13 -3.60 -6.54
C VAL A 73 1.28 -3.84 -5.30
N SER A 74 0.06 -3.31 -5.28
CA SER A 74 -0.91 -3.61 -4.22
C SER A 74 -2.19 -4.22 -4.78
N ILE A 75 -2.94 -4.92 -3.93
CA ILE A 75 -4.26 -5.40 -4.29
C ILE A 75 -5.21 -4.21 -4.35
N PHE A 76 -5.17 -3.35 -3.34
CA PHE A 76 -6.10 -2.24 -3.17
C PHE A 76 -5.40 -0.94 -2.80
N THR A 77 -5.95 0.18 -3.27
CA THR A 77 -5.60 1.52 -2.78
C THR A 77 -6.84 2.36 -2.48
N TYR A 78 -6.78 3.18 -1.43
CA TYR A 78 -7.78 4.22 -1.22
C TYR A 78 -7.70 5.35 -2.25
N GLY A 79 -6.57 5.48 -2.97
CA GLY A 79 -6.38 6.54 -3.96
C GLY A 79 -6.37 7.96 -3.39
N MET A 80 -6.02 8.09 -2.10
CA MET A 80 -5.97 9.39 -1.42
C MET A 80 -4.91 10.30 -2.03
N GLU A 81 -5.24 11.57 -2.27
CA GLU A 81 -4.31 12.55 -2.85
C GLU A 81 -3.03 12.71 -2.00
N LYS A 82 -3.18 12.68 -0.68
CA LYS A 82 -2.03 12.70 0.25
C LYS A 82 -1.09 11.51 0.02
N GLY A 83 -1.64 10.33 -0.22
CA GLY A 83 -0.85 9.13 -0.51
C GLY A 83 -0.14 9.23 -1.86
N LYS A 84 -0.83 9.64 -2.90
CA LYS A 84 -0.27 9.84 -4.25
C LYS A 84 0.90 10.82 -4.21
N LYS A 85 0.70 11.98 -3.56
CA LYS A 85 1.75 13.01 -3.40
C LYS A 85 2.98 12.47 -2.69
N ARG A 86 2.81 11.80 -1.55
CA ARG A 86 3.93 11.23 -0.78
C ARG A 86 4.71 10.18 -1.55
N LEU A 87 4.01 9.29 -2.28
CA LEU A 87 4.66 8.29 -3.12
C LEU A 87 5.46 8.93 -4.25
N ALA A 88 4.91 9.97 -4.89
CA ALA A 88 5.60 10.72 -5.94
C ALA A 88 6.86 11.43 -5.39
N GLU A 89 6.76 12.10 -4.23
CA GLU A 89 7.88 12.76 -3.55
C GLU A 89 8.99 11.76 -3.17
N ALA A 90 8.61 10.54 -2.75
CA ALA A 90 9.54 9.46 -2.44
C ALA A 90 10.10 8.73 -3.69
N GLY A 91 9.65 9.12 -4.89
CA GLY A 91 10.04 8.46 -6.13
C GLY A 91 9.63 6.98 -6.16
N VAL A 92 8.44 6.66 -5.64
CA VAL A 92 7.88 5.30 -5.61
C VAL A 92 6.77 5.17 -6.64
N ARG A 93 7.02 4.39 -7.69
CA ARG A 93 5.96 3.98 -8.62
C ARG A 93 5.13 2.87 -7.99
N ALA A 94 3.82 3.08 -7.85
CA ALA A 94 2.89 2.08 -7.34
C ALA A 94 1.78 1.81 -8.35
N VAL A 95 1.39 0.54 -8.46
CA VAL A 95 0.24 0.06 -9.26
C VAL A 95 -0.65 -0.76 -8.34
N SER A 96 -1.95 -0.52 -8.38
CA SER A 96 -2.94 -1.29 -7.61
C SER A 96 -3.89 -2.02 -8.55
N LEU A 97 -4.35 -3.20 -8.14
CA LEU A 97 -5.28 -4.00 -8.96
C LEU A 97 -6.68 -3.39 -8.96
N THR A 98 -7.07 -2.76 -7.86
CA THR A 98 -8.34 -2.03 -7.72
C THR A 98 -8.17 -0.87 -6.75
N ASP A 99 -9.16 0.01 -6.70
CA ASP A 99 -9.17 1.17 -5.82
C ASP A 99 -10.55 1.38 -5.16
N PHE A 100 -10.61 2.39 -4.31
CA PHE A 100 -11.80 2.71 -3.54
C PHE A 100 -12.97 3.15 -4.45
N ASP A 101 -12.70 3.91 -5.49
CA ASP A 101 -13.72 4.45 -6.39
C ASP A 101 -14.40 3.30 -7.17
N GLU A 102 -13.62 2.35 -7.68
CA GLU A 102 -14.12 1.15 -8.37
C GLU A 102 -14.96 0.27 -7.42
N ILE A 103 -14.50 0.05 -6.19
CA ILE A 103 -15.26 -0.76 -5.21
C ILE A 103 -16.58 -0.09 -4.87
N VAL A 104 -16.61 1.22 -4.65
CA VAL A 104 -17.85 1.97 -4.37
C VAL A 104 -18.81 1.89 -5.54
N ALA A 105 -18.32 2.08 -6.77
CA ALA A 105 -19.15 2.02 -7.98
C ALA A 105 -19.77 0.62 -8.18
N VAL A 106 -19.01 -0.44 -8.01
CA VAL A 106 -19.52 -1.81 -8.12
C VAL A 106 -20.49 -2.14 -6.99
N ALA A 107 -20.18 -1.73 -5.76
CA ALA A 107 -21.06 -1.98 -4.60
C ALA A 107 -22.41 -1.27 -4.74
N GLU A 108 -22.45 -0.05 -5.31
CA GLU A 108 -23.70 0.63 -5.64
C GLU A 108 -24.47 -0.11 -6.74
N ALA A 109 -23.80 -0.44 -7.86
CA ALA A 109 -24.41 -1.09 -8.99
C ALA A 109 -25.01 -2.47 -8.65
N GLU A 110 -24.36 -3.21 -7.76
CA GLU A 110 -24.83 -4.52 -7.29
C GLU A 110 -25.76 -4.47 -6.06
N GLY A 111 -26.06 -3.25 -5.55
CA GLY A 111 -27.00 -3.06 -4.46
C GLY A 111 -26.46 -3.40 -3.07
N TYR A 112 -25.14 -3.55 -2.88
CA TYR A 112 -24.51 -3.72 -1.57
C TYR A 112 -24.59 -2.44 -0.74
N ILE A 113 -24.58 -1.28 -1.38
CA ILE A 113 -24.76 0.03 -0.74
C ILE A 113 -25.83 0.84 -1.48
N PRO A 114 -26.64 1.65 -0.77
CA PRO A 114 -27.61 2.54 -1.43
C PRO A 114 -26.88 3.74 -2.04
N ALA A 115 -27.37 4.25 -3.19
CA ALA A 115 -26.81 5.39 -3.90
C ALA A 115 -26.59 6.64 -3.01
N GLN A 116 -27.47 6.86 -2.03
CA GLN A 116 -27.36 7.97 -1.07
C GLN A 116 -26.14 7.88 -0.15
N SER A 117 -25.51 6.71 -0.02
CA SER A 117 -24.29 6.55 0.78
C SER A 117 -23.02 6.93 0.03
N VAL A 118 -23.03 6.96 -1.31
CA VAL A 118 -21.87 7.23 -2.14
C VAL A 118 -21.20 8.57 -1.83
N PRO A 119 -21.94 9.71 -1.70
CA PRO A 119 -21.32 11.00 -1.38
C PRO A 119 -20.54 10.97 -0.05
N GLY A 120 -21.09 10.29 0.98
CA GLY A 120 -20.43 10.14 2.30
C GLY A 120 -19.15 9.32 2.20
N LEU A 121 -19.16 8.21 1.43
CA LEU A 121 -17.97 7.39 1.20
C LEU A 121 -16.88 8.15 0.45
N MET A 122 -17.24 8.95 -0.56
CA MET A 122 -16.29 9.77 -1.29
C MET A 122 -15.72 10.90 -0.44
N ALA A 123 -16.52 11.51 0.45
CA ALA A 123 -16.03 12.48 1.44
C ALA A 123 -15.03 11.84 2.42
N PHE A 124 -15.33 10.64 2.95
CA PHE A 124 -14.39 9.87 3.76
C PHE A 124 -13.07 9.62 3.02
N ARG A 125 -13.13 9.19 1.76
CA ARG A 125 -11.92 8.95 0.95
C ARG A 125 -11.09 10.22 0.77
N ALA A 126 -11.76 11.38 0.60
CA ALA A 126 -11.09 12.67 0.42
C ALA A 126 -10.36 13.11 1.71
N ASP A 127 -11.02 13.02 2.85
CA ASP A 127 -10.45 13.33 4.17
C ASP A 127 -11.07 12.44 5.26
N PRO A 128 -10.41 11.32 5.63
CA PRO A 128 -10.90 10.43 6.69
C PRO A 128 -10.91 11.07 8.08
N SER A 129 -10.22 12.21 8.27
CA SER A 129 -10.19 12.92 9.55
C SER A 129 -11.35 13.88 9.73
N ASP A 130 -12.06 14.22 8.65
CA ASP A 130 -13.28 15.00 8.69
C ASP A 130 -14.48 14.07 8.93
N GLU A 131 -15.01 14.09 10.16
CA GLU A 131 -16.14 13.25 10.56
C GLU A 131 -17.50 13.73 10.02
N SER A 132 -17.56 14.84 9.30
CA SER A 132 -18.80 15.39 8.76
C SER A 132 -19.55 14.45 7.80
N TRP A 133 -18.81 13.53 7.15
CA TRP A 133 -19.36 12.49 6.27
C TRP A 133 -20.28 11.50 7.00
N MET A 134 -20.12 11.34 8.33
CA MET A 134 -20.96 10.44 9.13
C MET A 134 -22.39 10.98 9.35
N GLY A 135 -22.71 12.20 8.87
CA GLY A 135 -24.02 12.82 9.00
C GLY A 135 -24.52 12.74 10.43
N GLY A 136 -24.11 13.71 11.27
CA GLY A 136 -24.60 13.98 12.62
C GLY A 136 -25.39 12.88 13.31
N ARG A 137 -24.80 11.77 13.68
CA ARG A 137 -25.38 10.91 14.71
C ARG A 137 -25.17 11.60 16.06
N LYS A 138 -26.22 12.33 16.49
CA LYS A 138 -26.40 12.69 17.88
C LYS A 138 -26.92 11.47 18.64
#